data_67437fdff7f8408baf6bfcc53d88d651
#
_entry.id   67437fdff7f8408baf6bfcc53d88d651
#
_cell.length_a   1.000
_cell.length_b   1.000
_cell.length_c   1.000
_cell.angle_alpha   90.00
_cell.angle_beta   90.00
_cell.angle_gamma   90.00
#
_symmetry.space_group_name_H-M   'P 1'
#
loop_
_entity.id
_entity.type
_entity.pdbx_description
1 polymer ?
#
loop_
_entity_poly.entity_id
_entity_poly.type
_entity_poly.pdbx_seq_one_letter_code
_entity_poly.pdbx_strand_id
1 'polypeptide(L)'
;GTTADPKGVILTHRNYTANVEQALTCVDIDDTWRTLVILPLDHCFAHVVGFYIFMSKGASVATVQVGRTGMETLKNIPINIKEFKPYLILSVPALAKNFKKNIEQGIRARGKNAVRLFNLALRIGYIYNGDSDEEEGKGFRVLLKPLVRLFDKLLFAKVRENFGGELKFFIG
;
A
#
# COMPACT_ATOMS: atom_id res chain seq x y z
N GLY A 1 -5.85 25.28 -3.40
CA GLY A 1 -5.45 25.11 -4.79
C GLY A 1 -4.16 25.85 -5.11
N THR A 2 -3.33 25.29 -5.94
CA THR A 2 -1.99 25.80 -6.30
C THR A 2 -2.02 26.89 -7.38
N THR A 3 -3.19 27.19 -7.95
CA THR A 3 -3.34 28.03 -9.15
C THR A 3 -4.26 29.24 -8.98
N ALA A 4 -4.86 29.42 -7.81
CA ALA A 4 -5.75 30.55 -7.50
C ALA A 4 -5.59 30.96 -6.04
N ASP A 5 -6.20 32.09 -5.65
CA ASP A 5 -6.26 32.51 -4.27
C ASP A 5 -6.79 31.38 -3.36
N PRO A 6 -6.16 31.13 -2.21
CA PRO A 6 -6.55 30.04 -1.31
C PRO A 6 -7.99 30.23 -0.84
N LYS A 7 -8.82 29.21 -0.99
CA LYS A 7 -10.17 29.18 -0.46
C LYS A 7 -10.17 28.44 0.86
N GLY A 8 -10.56 29.13 1.94
CA GLY A 8 -10.72 28.53 3.26
C GLY A 8 -12.01 27.72 3.34
N VAL A 9 -11.90 26.46 3.76
CA VAL A 9 -13.05 25.61 4.09
C VAL A 9 -13.11 25.48 5.60
N ILE A 10 -14.21 25.91 6.19
CA ILE A 10 -14.42 25.80 7.63
C ILE A 10 -14.85 24.36 7.95
N LEU A 11 -14.01 23.67 8.70
CA LEU A 11 -14.28 22.31 9.19
C LEU A 11 -14.46 22.32 10.70
N THR A 12 -15.52 21.67 11.17
CA THR A 12 -15.79 21.49 12.60
C THR A 12 -15.25 20.12 13.05
N HIS A 13 -15.09 19.93 14.36
CA HIS A 13 -14.77 18.62 14.94
C HIS A 13 -15.80 17.55 14.53
N ARG A 14 -17.07 17.93 14.42
CA ARG A 14 -18.15 17.04 13.97
C ARG A 14 -17.92 16.53 12.53
N ASN A 15 -17.39 17.37 11.64
CA ASN A 15 -17.07 16.92 10.29
C ASN A 15 -15.99 15.81 10.31
N TYR A 16 -14.97 15.98 11.15
CA TYR A 16 -13.91 14.96 11.29
C TYR A 16 -14.41 13.67 11.91
N THR A 17 -15.16 13.75 13.03
CA THR A 17 -15.69 12.55 13.71
C THR A 17 -16.67 11.79 12.83
N ALA A 18 -17.59 12.47 12.14
CA ALA A 18 -18.51 11.85 11.21
C ALA A 18 -17.78 11.17 10.03
N ASN A 19 -16.71 11.80 9.52
CA ASN A 19 -15.92 11.23 8.42
C ASN A 19 -15.13 9.98 8.88
N VAL A 20 -14.63 9.98 10.12
CA VAL A 20 -14.00 8.80 10.73
C VAL A 20 -14.99 7.65 10.84
N GLU A 21 -16.20 7.92 11.37
CA GLU A 21 -17.27 6.91 11.50
C GLU A 21 -17.64 6.33 10.13
N GLN A 22 -17.82 7.17 9.11
CA GLN A 22 -18.14 6.73 7.76
C GLN A 22 -17.01 5.87 7.17
N ALA A 23 -15.76 6.25 7.32
CA ALA A 23 -14.64 5.49 6.80
C ALA A 23 -14.49 4.13 7.50
N LEU A 24 -14.81 4.03 8.78
CA LEU A 24 -14.83 2.77 9.54
C LEU A 24 -15.92 1.80 9.09
N THR A 25 -16.95 2.25 8.37
CA THR A 25 -17.92 1.32 7.75
C THR A 25 -17.34 0.58 6.55
N CYS A 26 -16.25 1.12 5.94
CA CYS A 26 -15.63 0.52 4.76
C CYS A 26 -14.50 -0.46 5.12
N VAL A 27 -13.85 -0.28 6.27
CA VAL A 27 -12.69 -1.09 6.69
C VAL A 27 -12.81 -1.37 8.18
N ASP A 28 -12.83 -2.65 8.54
CA ASP A 28 -12.82 -3.08 9.93
C ASP A 28 -11.38 -3.06 10.46
N ILE A 29 -11.08 -2.02 11.22
CA ILE A 29 -9.77 -1.79 11.84
C ILE A 29 -9.89 -2.06 13.34
N ASP A 30 -8.99 -2.87 13.87
CA ASP A 30 -8.83 -3.13 15.28
C ASP A 30 -7.55 -2.50 15.86
N ASP A 31 -7.33 -2.62 17.15
CA ASP A 31 -6.20 -2.06 17.90
C ASP A 31 -4.85 -2.71 17.56
N THR A 32 -4.85 -3.87 16.89
CA THR A 32 -3.63 -4.55 16.46
C THR A 32 -3.06 -3.97 15.16
N TRP A 33 -3.84 -3.15 14.46
CA TRP A 33 -3.42 -2.59 13.18
C TRP A 33 -2.35 -1.51 13.34
N ARG A 34 -1.57 -1.36 12.28
CA ARG A 34 -0.49 -0.36 12.19
C ARG A 34 -0.56 0.37 10.87
N THR A 35 -0.46 1.70 10.90
CA THR A 35 -0.33 2.53 9.70
C THR A 35 0.94 3.36 9.74
N LEU A 36 1.63 3.46 8.61
CA LEU A 36 2.74 4.37 8.42
C LEU A 36 2.28 5.55 7.57
N VAL A 37 2.25 6.73 8.15
CA VAL A 37 1.86 7.96 7.47
C VAL A 37 3.05 8.46 6.66
N ILE A 38 2.90 8.44 5.33
CA ILE A 38 3.90 8.89 4.36
C ILE A 38 3.45 10.24 3.74
N LEU A 39 2.14 10.42 3.60
CA LEU A 39 1.56 11.61 3.02
C LEU A 39 1.58 12.78 4.02
N PRO A 40 1.71 14.03 3.54
CA PRO A 40 1.61 15.20 4.40
C PRO A 40 0.29 15.24 5.16
N LEU A 41 0.35 15.52 6.47
CA LEU A 41 -0.84 15.56 7.34
C LEU A 41 -1.71 16.81 7.16
N ASP A 42 -1.28 17.78 6.37
CA ASP A 42 -2.08 18.93 5.96
C ASP A 42 -3.17 18.56 4.92
N HIS A 43 -3.06 17.37 4.31
CA HIS A 43 -4.09 16.85 3.42
C HIS A 43 -5.12 16.02 4.21
N CYS A 44 -6.42 16.33 4.06
CA CYS A 44 -7.51 15.70 4.79
C CYS A 44 -7.52 14.17 4.69
N PHE A 45 -7.16 13.60 3.57
CA PHE A 45 -7.08 12.16 3.38
C PHE A 45 -6.05 11.49 4.32
N ALA A 46 -4.83 12.05 4.39
CA ALA A 46 -3.79 11.54 5.28
C ALA A 46 -4.17 11.75 6.75
N HIS A 47 -4.78 12.89 7.06
CA HIS A 47 -5.19 13.29 8.39
C HIS A 47 -6.30 12.40 8.95
N VAL A 48 -7.37 12.17 8.18
CA VAL A 48 -8.50 11.36 8.62
C VAL A 48 -8.17 9.88 8.55
N VAL A 49 -7.80 9.38 7.36
CA VAL A 49 -7.63 7.94 7.13
C VAL A 49 -6.32 7.40 7.69
N GLY A 50 -5.25 8.22 7.67
CA GLY A 50 -3.93 7.81 8.16
C GLY A 50 -3.74 8.02 9.66
N PHE A 51 -4.50 8.90 10.30
CA PHE A 51 -4.28 9.27 11.69
C PHE A 51 -5.52 9.08 12.56
N TYR A 52 -6.62 9.81 12.32
CA TYR A 52 -7.76 9.78 13.25
C TYR A 52 -8.49 8.45 13.31
N ILE A 53 -8.62 7.72 12.20
CA ILE A 53 -9.24 6.39 12.20
C ILE A 53 -8.46 5.45 13.11
N PHE A 54 -7.14 5.41 12.99
CA PHE A 54 -6.29 4.54 13.80
C PHE A 54 -6.30 4.94 15.26
N MET A 55 -6.24 6.25 15.56
CA MET A 55 -6.39 6.75 16.93
C MET A 55 -7.73 6.33 17.56
N SER A 56 -8.82 6.44 16.81
CA SER A 56 -10.17 6.11 17.34
C SER A 56 -10.32 4.64 17.71
N LYS A 57 -9.47 3.77 17.15
CA LYS A 57 -9.47 2.32 17.41
C LYS A 57 -8.35 1.88 18.37
N GLY A 58 -7.55 2.81 18.89
CA GLY A 58 -6.39 2.46 19.71
C GLY A 58 -5.26 1.78 18.92
N ALA A 59 -5.31 1.84 17.60
CA ALA A 59 -4.33 1.24 16.70
C ALA A 59 -3.06 2.09 16.59
N SER A 60 -1.96 1.48 16.12
CA SER A 60 -0.66 2.14 16.09
C SER A 60 -0.48 3.01 14.85
N VAL A 61 0.04 4.22 15.07
CA VAL A 61 0.37 5.18 14.00
C VAL A 61 1.86 5.54 14.10
N ALA A 62 2.57 5.47 12.99
CA ALA A 62 3.92 5.99 12.87
C ALA A 62 4.03 6.96 11.69
N THR A 63 5.03 7.82 11.73
CA THR A 63 5.38 8.72 10.64
C THR A 63 6.75 8.34 10.08
N VAL A 64 6.99 8.71 8.81
CA VAL A 64 8.32 8.51 8.21
C VAL A 64 9.34 9.40 8.91
N GLN A 65 10.52 8.85 9.18
CA GLN A 65 11.64 9.62 9.70
C GLN A 65 12.04 10.73 8.74
N VAL A 66 11.92 11.97 9.19
CA VAL A 66 12.30 13.15 8.40
C VAL A 66 13.83 13.21 8.30
N GLY A 67 14.34 13.26 7.08
CA GLY A 67 15.75 13.50 6.79
C GLY A 67 16.08 15.00 6.74
N ARG A 68 17.36 15.32 6.61
CA ARG A 68 17.82 16.71 6.43
C ARG A 68 17.34 17.34 5.13
N THR A 69 17.04 16.50 4.13
CA THR A 69 16.51 16.89 2.83
C THR A 69 15.29 16.04 2.47
N GLY A 70 14.44 16.54 1.57
CA GLY A 70 13.30 15.76 1.08
C GLY A 70 13.73 14.45 0.40
N MET A 71 14.89 14.43 -0.26
CA MET A 71 15.46 13.23 -0.88
C MET A 71 15.86 12.19 0.18
N GLU A 72 16.40 12.62 1.30
CA GLU A 72 16.75 11.74 2.41
C GLU A 72 15.49 11.16 3.07
N THR A 73 14.46 11.97 3.28
CA THR A 73 13.16 11.51 3.74
C THR A 73 12.57 10.43 2.83
N LEU A 74 12.64 10.63 1.51
CA LEU A 74 12.17 9.60 0.55
C LEU A 74 12.95 8.28 0.64
N LYS A 75 14.26 8.33 0.94
CA LYS A 75 15.07 7.13 1.16
C LYS A 75 14.72 6.40 2.46
N ASN A 76 14.21 7.11 3.47
CA ASN A 76 13.79 6.52 4.73
C ASN A 76 12.48 5.74 4.62
N ILE A 77 11.62 6.05 3.64
CA ILE A 77 10.32 5.37 3.47
C ILE A 77 10.45 3.84 3.45
N PRO A 78 11.23 3.21 2.56
CA PRO A 78 11.33 1.75 2.52
C PRO A 78 11.98 1.17 3.77
N ILE A 79 12.84 1.92 4.45
CA ILE A 79 13.47 1.50 5.71
C ILE A 79 12.40 1.45 6.80
N ASN A 80 11.66 2.53 6.98
CA ASN A 80 10.62 2.62 8.02
C ASN A 80 9.44 1.66 7.76
N ILE A 81 9.10 1.38 6.50
CA ILE A 81 8.12 0.34 6.16
C ILE A 81 8.59 -1.03 6.68
N LYS A 82 9.86 -1.39 6.48
CA LYS A 82 10.40 -2.68 6.95
C LYS A 82 10.49 -2.78 8.47
N GLU A 83 10.84 -1.69 9.14
CA GLU A 83 10.96 -1.63 10.60
C GLU A 83 9.59 -1.68 11.27
N PHE A 84 8.66 -0.85 10.83
CA PHE A 84 7.35 -0.69 11.45
C PHE A 84 6.35 -1.78 11.04
N LYS A 85 6.51 -2.36 9.84
CA LYS A 85 5.64 -3.41 9.27
C LYS A 85 4.17 -3.00 9.28
N PRO A 86 3.80 -1.93 8.57
CA PRO A 86 2.42 -1.44 8.58
C PRO A 86 1.46 -2.43 7.93
N TYR A 87 0.21 -2.46 8.40
CA TYR A 87 -0.88 -3.18 7.77
C TYR A 87 -1.54 -2.36 6.66
N LEU A 88 -1.54 -1.05 6.83
CA LEU A 88 -2.11 -0.12 5.87
C LEU A 88 -1.12 1.01 5.56
N ILE A 89 -0.99 1.33 4.29
CA ILE A 89 -0.25 2.49 3.81
C ILE A 89 -1.16 3.32 2.90
N LEU A 90 -1.25 4.61 3.18
CA LEU A 90 -1.84 5.57 2.27
C LEU A 90 -0.82 6.02 1.24
N SER A 91 -1.23 6.06 -0.01
CA SER A 91 -0.38 6.35 -1.15
C SER A 91 -0.97 7.42 -2.05
N VAL A 92 -0.13 7.91 -2.94
CA VAL A 92 -0.52 8.67 -4.13
C VAL A 92 0.03 7.95 -5.36
N PRO A 93 -0.55 8.15 -6.55
CA PRO A 93 -0.13 7.44 -7.76
C PRO A 93 1.38 7.54 -8.04
N ALA A 94 2.00 8.68 -7.71
CA ALA A 94 3.44 8.89 -7.88
C ALA A 94 4.28 7.95 -7.00
N LEU A 95 3.87 7.74 -5.74
CA LEU A 95 4.54 6.85 -4.80
C LEU A 95 4.40 5.38 -5.23
N ALA A 96 3.19 4.98 -5.62
CA ALA A 96 2.93 3.64 -6.15
C ALA A 96 3.79 3.32 -7.40
N LYS A 97 3.89 4.29 -8.34
CA LYS A 97 4.78 4.17 -9.51
C LYS A 97 6.25 4.01 -9.12
N ASN A 98 6.71 4.75 -8.11
CA ASN A 98 8.08 4.64 -7.61
C ASN A 98 8.35 3.26 -6.99
N PHE A 99 7.45 2.73 -6.17
CA PHE A 99 7.58 1.37 -5.64
C PHE A 99 7.65 0.33 -6.75
N LYS A 100 6.72 0.39 -7.72
CA LYS A 100 6.74 -0.49 -8.89
C LYS A 100 8.08 -0.44 -9.61
N LYS A 101 8.57 0.77 -9.92
CA LYS A 101 9.87 0.98 -10.58
C LYS A 101 11.02 0.36 -9.79
N ASN A 102 11.06 0.55 -8.49
CA ASN A 102 12.10 -0.01 -7.63
C ASN A 102 12.08 -1.55 -7.60
N ILE A 103 10.89 -2.16 -7.55
CA ILE A 103 10.73 -3.61 -7.65
C ILE A 103 11.27 -4.12 -9.00
N GLU A 104 10.83 -3.50 -10.10
CA GLU A 104 11.27 -3.87 -11.45
C GLU A 104 12.79 -3.72 -11.63
N GLN A 105 13.38 -2.64 -11.11
CA GLN A 105 14.83 -2.44 -11.15
C GLN A 105 15.58 -3.51 -10.34
N GLY A 106 15.10 -3.86 -9.15
CA GLY A 106 15.66 -4.93 -8.34
C GLY A 106 15.61 -6.29 -9.02
N ILE A 107 14.57 -6.55 -9.82
CA ILE A 107 14.44 -7.79 -10.60
C ILE A 107 15.38 -7.76 -11.81
N ARG A 108 15.47 -6.64 -12.54
CA ARG A 108 16.39 -6.46 -13.68
C ARG A 108 17.85 -6.65 -13.27
N ALA A 109 18.22 -6.18 -12.10
CA ALA A 109 19.57 -6.35 -11.55
C ALA A 109 19.97 -7.83 -11.34
N ARG A 110 18.98 -8.74 -11.21
CA ARG A 110 19.19 -10.19 -11.10
C ARG A 110 19.35 -10.90 -12.44
N GLY A 111 19.25 -10.18 -13.56
CA GLY A 111 19.47 -10.68 -14.91
C GLY A 111 18.22 -11.05 -15.69
N LYS A 112 18.41 -11.35 -16.97
CA LYS A 112 17.32 -11.59 -17.95
C LYS A 112 16.39 -12.74 -17.56
N ASN A 113 16.91 -13.81 -16.96
CA ASN A 113 16.11 -14.96 -16.56
C ASN A 113 15.14 -14.62 -15.38
N ALA A 114 15.60 -13.77 -14.45
CA ALA A 114 14.75 -13.29 -13.35
C ALA A 114 13.60 -12.43 -13.88
N VAL A 115 13.86 -11.57 -14.87
CA VAL A 115 12.82 -10.76 -15.54
C VAL A 115 11.81 -11.64 -16.25
N ARG A 116 12.25 -12.64 -17.00
CA ARG A 116 11.34 -13.58 -17.69
C ARG A 116 10.46 -14.34 -16.70
N LEU A 117 11.05 -14.84 -15.63
CA LEU A 117 10.33 -15.56 -14.58
C LEU A 117 9.31 -14.67 -13.87
N PHE A 118 9.67 -13.45 -13.57
CA PHE A 118 8.77 -12.47 -12.94
C PHE A 118 7.59 -12.12 -13.84
N ASN A 119 7.83 -11.87 -15.12
CA ASN A 119 6.76 -11.58 -16.08
C ASN A 119 5.82 -12.78 -16.27
N LEU A 120 6.35 -14.00 -16.27
CA LEU A 120 5.54 -15.22 -16.31
C LEU A 120 4.67 -15.34 -15.05
N ALA A 121 5.26 -15.11 -13.87
CA ALA A 121 4.54 -15.15 -12.60
C ALA A 121 3.42 -14.12 -12.54
N LEU A 122 3.66 -12.89 -13.00
CA LEU A 122 2.63 -11.85 -13.10
C LEU A 122 1.49 -12.29 -14.04
N ARG A 123 1.82 -12.78 -15.23
CA ARG A 123 0.81 -13.24 -16.21
C ARG A 123 -0.06 -14.35 -15.63
N ILE A 124 0.55 -15.34 -14.97
CA ILE A 124 -0.19 -16.42 -14.32
C ILE A 124 -1.03 -15.91 -13.16
N GLY A 125 -0.49 -14.98 -12.36
CA GLY A 125 -1.22 -14.32 -11.28
C GLY A 125 -2.45 -13.54 -11.79
N TYR A 126 -2.33 -12.82 -12.90
CA TYR A 126 -3.46 -12.14 -13.55
C TYR A 126 -4.52 -13.11 -14.04
N ILE A 127 -4.14 -14.22 -14.69
CA ILE A 127 -5.08 -15.24 -15.14
C ILE A 127 -5.79 -15.88 -13.95
N TYR A 128 -5.06 -16.17 -12.87
CA TYR A 128 -5.61 -16.78 -11.66
C TYR A 128 -6.58 -15.87 -10.91
N ASN A 129 -6.26 -14.57 -10.77
CA ASN A 129 -7.05 -13.57 -10.05
C ASN A 129 -8.03 -12.79 -10.95
N GLY A 130 -8.09 -13.09 -12.25
CA GLY A 130 -8.90 -12.36 -13.21
C GLY A 130 -10.37 -12.26 -12.82
N ASP A 131 -11.10 -11.34 -13.47
CA ASP A 131 -12.45 -10.93 -13.09
C ASP A 131 -13.35 -12.11 -12.70
N SER A 132 -13.93 -11.98 -11.51
CA SER A 132 -14.75 -13.03 -10.88
C SER A 132 -16.09 -13.29 -11.58
N ASP A 133 -16.45 -12.46 -12.55
CA ASP A 133 -17.77 -12.51 -13.20
C ASP A 133 -17.85 -13.49 -14.38
N GLU A 134 -16.70 -14.01 -14.87
CA GLU A 134 -16.70 -15.04 -15.89
C GLU A 134 -16.69 -16.45 -15.26
N GLU A 135 -17.84 -17.09 -15.21
CA GLU A 135 -17.99 -18.47 -14.73
C GLU A 135 -17.19 -19.52 -15.53
N GLU A 136 -16.89 -19.25 -16.78
CA GLU A 136 -16.24 -20.19 -17.72
C GLU A 136 -14.78 -20.51 -17.40
N GLY A 137 -14.11 -19.73 -16.52
CA GLY A 137 -12.68 -19.93 -16.19
C GLY A 137 -12.36 -20.66 -14.88
N LYS A 138 -13.38 -21.01 -14.08
CA LYS A 138 -13.15 -21.52 -12.69
C LYS A 138 -12.33 -22.82 -12.65
N GLY A 139 -12.56 -23.76 -13.55
CA GLY A 139 -11.86 -25.05 -13.58
C GLY A 139 -10.36 -24.92 -13.92
N PHE A 140 -10.04 -24.07 -14.90
CA PHE A 140 -8.65 -23.85 -15.32
C PHE A 140 -7.84 -23.08 -14.24
N ARG A 141 -8.48 -22.16 -13.52
CA ARG A 141 -7.86 -21.42 -12.41
C ARG A 141 -7.40 -22.35 -11.28
N VAL A 142 -8.16 -23.41 -10.97
CA VAL A 142 -7.79 -24.39 -9.95
C VAL A 142 -6.49 -25.12 -10.32
N LEU A 143 -6.28 -25.43 -11.59
CA LEU A 143 -5.04 -26.05 -12.08
C LEU A 143 -3.81 -25.14 -11.95
N LEU A 144 -4.00 -23.83 -11.97
CA LEU A 144 -2.91 -22.85 -11.79
C LEU A 144 -2.53 -22.63 -10.32
N LYS A 145 -3.35 -23.06 -9.36
CA LYS A 145 -3.14 -22.85 -7.93
C LYS A 145 -1.77 -23.30 -7.40
N PRO A 146 -1.25 -24.51 -7.74
CA PRO A 146 0.07 -24.91 -7.27
C PRO A 146 1.19 -24.03 -7.86
N LEU A 147 1.05 -23.61 -9.10
CA LEU A 147 2.04 -22.75 -9.76
C LEU A 147 2.03 -21.33 -9.16
N VAL A 148 0.84 -20.81 -8.89
CA VAL A 148 0.69 -19.50 -8.19
C VAL A 148 1.33 -19.57 -6.80
N ARG A 149 1.11 -20.63 -6.03
CA ARG A 149 1.74 -20.84 -4.72
C ARG A 149 3.26 -20.93 -4.81
N LEU A 150 3.80 -21.58 -5.84
CA LEU A 150 5.23 -21.66 -6.08
C LEU A 150 5.82 -20.27 -6.36
N PHE A 151 5.22 -19.49 -7.26
CA PHE A 151 5.65 -18.12 -7.56
C PHE A 151 5.46 -17.19 -6.38
N ASP A 152 4.40 -17.38 -5.59
CA ASP A 152 4.20 -16.64 -4.37
C ASP A 152 5.38 -16.83 -3.41
N LYS A 153 5.75 -18.06 -3.14
CA LYS A 153 6.87 -18.39 -2.25
C LYS A 153 8.23 -17.91 -2.77
N LEU A 154 8.47 -18.03 -4.08
CA LEU A 154 9.79 -17.76 -4.67
C LEU A 154 10.01 -16.27 -4.98
N LEU A 155 8.95 -15.54 -5.35
CA LEU A 155 9.03 -14.18 -5.87
C LEU A 155 8.22 -13.18 -5.04
N PHE A 156 6.90 -13.40 -4.89
CA PHE A 156 6.02 -12.43 -4.27
C PHE A 156 6.21 -12.31 -2.76
N ALA A 157 6.59 -13.38 -2.07
CA ALA A 157 6.96 -13.32 -0.67
C ALA A 157 8.12 -12.32 -0.44
N LYS A 158 9.14 -12.34 -1.30
CA LYS A 158 10.28 -11.41 -1.23
C LYS A 158 9.87 -9.96 -1.54
N VAL A 159 8.88 -9.78 -2.41
CA VAL A 159 8.32 -8.45 -2.66
C VAL A 159 7.58 -7.96 -1.41
N ARG A 160 6.74 -8.81 -0.78
CA ARG A 160 6.05 -8.47 0.47
C ARG A 160 7.01 -8.17 1.62
N GLU A 161 8.12 -8.88 1.74
CA GLU A 161 9.17 -8.60 2.74
C GLU A 161 9.72 -7.17 2.60
N ASN A 162 9.80 -6.62 1.39
CA ASN A 162 10.20 -5.23 1.18
C ASN A 162 9.17 -4.22 1.72
N PHE A 163 7.93 -4.66 1.91
CA PHE A 163 6.85 -3.92 2.56
C PHE A 163 6.60 -4.36 4.02
N GLY A 164 7.60 -4.99 4.66
CA GLY A 164 7.52 -5.43 6.05
C GLY A 164 6.81 -6.77 6.27
N GLY A 165 6.28 -7.40 5.21
CA GLY A 165 5.61 -8.71 5.26
C GLY A 165 4.15 -8.69 5.73
N GLU A 166 3.71 -7.62 6.38
CA GLU A 166 2.39 -7.51 7.04
C GLU A 166 1.39 -6.62 6.28
N LEU A 167 1.82 -5.98 5.19
CA LEU A 167 0.98 -5.05 4.45
C LEU A 167 -0.23 -5.76 3.82
N LYS A 168 -1.43 -5.33 4.21
CA LYS A 168 -2.72 -5.82 3.72
C LYS A 168 -3.38 -4.85 2.75
N PHE A 169 -3.26 -3.54 3.03
CA PHE A 169 -3.93 -2.50 2.26
C PHE A 169 -2.95 -1.43 1.80
N PHE A 170 -3.06 -1.10 0.53
CA PHE A 170 -2.35 -0.01 -0.10
C PHE A 170 -3.39 0.86 -0.80
N ILE A 171 -3.75 1.98 -0.18
CA ILE A 171 -4.90 2.81 -0.57
C ILE A 171 -4.39 4.13 -1.15
N GLY A 172 -4.90 4.52 -2.34
CA GLY A 172 -4.55 5.78 -2.98
C GLY A 172 -5.49 6.19 -4.08
#